data_60f7409aa8ba434821425dea3c2e10da
#
_entry.id   60f7409aa8ba434821425dea3c2e10da
#
_cell.length_a   1.000
_cell.length_b   1.000
_cell.length_c   1.000
_cell.angle_alpha   90.00
_cell.angle_beta   90.00
_cell.angle_gamma   90.00
#
_symmetry.space_group_name_H-M   'P 1'
#
loop_
_entity.id
_entity.type
_entity.pdbx_description
1 polymer ?
#
loop_
_entity_poly.entity_id
_entity_poly.type
_entity_poly.pdbx_seq_one_letter_code
_entity_poly.pdbx_strand_id
1 'polypeptide(L)'
;MLKVRVGDAVIGGPFGAHTGLLVGSIFYDGHSLVSDALAGTFDEERAGVLVGRVADLGQRYGLQMALDVIGASPESMRACLEFVALRSELPMLINATEPEVRIAGLEAADDLGVLDRCVFASLNEDTADEELEALAAHRPAAVMVLACDVMDPTPDATCRLLDEHYLPMLEQIGVEVPIIDTGVMDPPSVGLAIRSIEAVRQRYGFPAGCAFSNAFPQWAAVRALGRPWTDISLGAALVACRAAGADFLHYGIIERAAVAAHAAGTVEVFYGYAARELDGQVLPEHHPIREMFRLGVPR
;
A
#
# COMPACT_ATOMS: atom_id res chain seq x y z
N MET A 1 -15.47 1.84 12.39
CA MET A 1 -14.27 1.68 11.56
C MET A 1 -13.67 3.05 11.30
N LEU A 2 -12.41 3.24 11.70
CA LEU A 2 -11.65 4.46 11.48
C LEU A 2 -11.18 4.56 10.03
N LYS A 3 -10.80 5.74 9.60
CA LYS A 3 -10.28 6.01 8.26
C LYS A 3 -9.28 7.14 8.27
N VAL A 4 -8.36 7.11 7.33
CA VAL A 4 -7.38 8.17 7.10
C VAL A 4 -7.47 8.63 5.63
N ARG A 5 -7.22 9.91 5.39
CA ARG A 5 -7.15 10.47 4.04
C ARG A 5 -5.68 10.69 3.67
N VAL A 6 -5.31 10.28 2.47
CA VAL A 6 -3.97 10.47 1.89
C VAL A 6 -4.16 11.04 0.48
N GLY A 7 -3.97 12.34 0.32
CA GLY A 7 -4.38 13.03 -0.89
C GLY A 7 -5.87 12.82 -1.16
N ASP A 8 -6.21 12.33 -2.34
CA ASP A 8 -7.60 12.00 -2.71
C ASP A 8 -8.06 10.61 -2.24
N ALA A 9 -7.14 9.75 -1.79
CA ALA A 9 -7.48 8.41 -1.33
C ALA A 9 -8.03 8.42 0.10
N VAL A 10 -8.98 7.51 0.37
CA VAL A 10 -9.54 7.23 1.69
C VAL A 10 -9.28 5.77 2.03
N ILE A 11 -8.50 5.54 3.09
CA ILE A 11 -8.09 4.21 3.53
C ILE A 11 -8.84 3.87 4.81
N GLY A 12 -9.56 2.76 4.83
CA GLY A 12 -10.38 2.36 5.98
C GLY A 12 -11.87 2.75 5.86
N GLY A 13 -12.54 2.81 7.00
CA GLY A 13 -13.98 3.03 7.07
C GLY A 13 -14.82 1.73 6.96
N PRO A 14 -16.15 1.84 6.81
CA PRO A 14 -17.01 0.68 6.60
C PRO A 14 -16.61 -0.09 5.34
N PHE A 15 -16.59 -1.42 5.43
CA PHE A 15 -16.22 -2.28 4.31
C PHE A 15 -17.16 -2.06 3.12
N GLY A 16 -16.59 -1.92 1.93
CA GLY A 16 -17.35 -1.63 0.70
C GLY A 16 -17.71 -0.16 0.48
N ALA A 17 -17.49 0.74 1.45
CA ALA A 17 -17.71 2.19 1.25
C ALA A 17 -16.66 2.82 0.33
N HIS A 18 -15.44 2.34 0.42
CA HIS A 18 -14.31 2.73 -0.40
C HIS A 18 -13.60 1.50 -0.95
N THR A 19 -13.00 1.63 -2.12
CA THR A 19 -12.13 0.56 -2.66
C THR A 19 -10.86 0.46 -1.83
N GLY A 20 -10.27 -0.74 -1.77
CA GLY A 20 -8.93 -0.89 -1.19
C GLY A 20 -7.89 -0.08 -1.98
N LEU A 21 -6.92 0.53 -1.28
CA LEU A 21 -5.79 1.22 -1.91
C LEU A 21 -4.84 0.20 -2.50
N LEU A 22 -4.64 0.23 -3.82
CA LEU A 22 -3.65 -0.62 -4.50
C LEU A 22 -2.28 0.05 -4.48
N VAL A 23 -1.28 -0.64 -3.94
CA VAL A 23 0.08 -0.10 -3.79
C VAL A 23 1.06 -0.87 -4.66
N GLY A 24 1.82 -0.17 -5.50
CA GLY A 24 2.83 -0.74 -6.37
C GLY A 24 4.22 -0.15 -6.15
N SER A 25 5.25 -1.02 -6.00
CA SER A 25 6.64 -0.60 -5.76
C SER A 25 7.34 -0.15 -7.03
N ILE A 26 8.13 0.92 -6.89
CA ILE A 26 8.98 1.48 -7.94
C ILE A 26 10.34 1.89 -7.34
N PHE A 27 11.40 1.86 -8.15
CA PHE A 27 12.78 2.28 -7.84
C PHE A 27 13.58 1.41 -6.86
N TYR A 28 13.07 0.25 -6.45
CA TYR A 28 13.82 -0.66 -5.59
C TYR A 28 15.11 -1.16 -6.27
N ASP A 29 16.10 -1.55 -5.48
CA ASP A 29 17.34 -2.13 -6.00
C ASP A 29 17.05 -3.40 -6.82
N GLY A 30 17.62 -3.47 -8.02
CA GLY A 30 17.33 -4.52 -9.02
C GLY A 30 16.05 -4.29 -9.84
N HIS A 31 15.34 -3.18 -9.67
CA HIS A 31 14.26 -2.79 -10.58
C HIS A 31 14.82 -2.46 -11.97
N SER A 32 14.19 -2.96 -13.02
CA SER A 32 14.67 -2.81 -14.41
C SER A 32 14.78 -1.36 -14.92
N LEU A 33 14.23 -0.41 -14.20
CA LEU A 33 14.37 1.02 -14.45
C LEU A 33 15.66 1.59 -13.86
N VAL A 34 16.14 1.01 -12.75
CA VAL A 34 17.24 1.56 -11.95
C VAL A 34 18.57 1.13 -12.52
N SER A 35 19.44 2.09 -12.81
CA SER A 35 20.82 1.86 -13.26
C SER A 35 21.84 2.02 -12.11
N ASP A 36 21.55 2.87 -11.13
CA ASP A 36 22.31 3.04 -9.91
C ASP A 36 21.34 3.37 -8.76
N ALA A 37 21.13 2.40 -7.89
CA ALA A 37 20.16 2.53 -6.78
C ALA A 37 20.60 3.55 -5.73
N LEU A 38 21.91 3.64 -5.43
CA LEU A 38 22.43 4.58 -4.43
C LEU A 38 22.44 6.02 -4.95
N ALA A 39 22.80 6.23 -6.22
CA ALA A 39 22.76 7.54 -6.85
C ALA A 39 21.35 7.99 -7.27
N GLY A 40 20.35 7.13 -7.15
CA GLY A 40 18.98 7.44 -7.61
C GLY A 40 18.88 7.64 -9.12
N THR A 41 19.72 6.94 -9.90
CA THR A 41 19.72 7.06 -11.36
C THR A 41 18.86 5.98 -12.00
N PHE A 42 17.91 6.39 -12.80
CA PHE A 42 16.95 5.50 -13.44
C PHE A 42 16.48 6.04 -14.81
N ASP A 43 15.81 5.20 -15.59
CA ASP A 43 15.21 5.54 -16.87
C ASP A 43 13.92 6.35 -16.63
N GLU A 44 14.03 7.68 -16.67
CA GLU A 44 12.91 8.60 -16.41
C GLU A 44 11.77 8.47 -17.41
N GLU A 45 12.07 8.21 -18.70
CA GLU A 45 11.03 8.07 -19.72
C GLU A 45 10.15 6.84 -19.43
N ARG A 46 10.77 5.68 -19.21
CA ARG A 46 10.05 4.45 -18.85
C ARG A 46 9.35 4.56 -17.51
N ALA A 47 9.97 5.19 -16.52
CA ALA A 47 9.35 5.43 -15.22
C ALA A 47 8.09 6.29 -15.35
N GLY A 48 8.16 7.39 -16.13
CA GLY A 48 7.01 8.25 -16.41
C GLY A 48 5.85 7.50 -17.08
N VAL A 49 6.15 6.60 -18.02
CA VAL A 49 5.12 5.75 -18.66
C VAL A 49 4.47 4.83 -17.65
N LEU A 50 5.23 4.20 -16.74
CA LEU A 50 4.67 3.30 -15.72
C LEU A 50 3.83 4.06 -14.69
N VAL A 51 4.29 5.20 -14.20
CA VAL A 51 3.54 6.07 -13.28
C VAL A 51 2.23 6.52 -13.91
N GLY A 52 2.26 7.04 -15.14
CA GLY A 52 1.07 7.44 -15.90
C GLY A 52 0.09 6.29 -16.08
N ARG A 53 0.58 5.08 -16.38
CA ARG A 53 -0.26 3.88 -16.51
C ARG A 53 -0.98 3.51 -15.22
N VAL A 54 -0.34 3.66 -14.05
CA VAL A 54 -1.00 3.41 -12.75
C VAL A 54 -2.15 4.39 -12.54
N ALA A 55 -1.93 5.69 -12.81
CA ALA A 55 -2.97 6.71 -12.72
C ALA A 55 -4.15 6.42 -13.67
N ASP A 56 -3.86 6.08 -14.93
CA ASP A 56 -4.87 5.73 -15.93
C ASP A 56 -5.70 4.50 -15.52
N LEU A 57 -5.05 3.48 -14.94
CA LEU A 57 -5.76 2.29 -14.43
C LEU A 57 -6.68 2.65 -13.26
N GLY A 58 -6.22 3.50 -12.33
CA GLY A 58 -7.05 4.01 -11.25
C GLY A 58 -8.33 4.67 -11.77
N GLN A 59 -8.19 5.61 -12.71
CA GLN A 59 -9.32 6.30 -13.34
C GLN A 59 -10.24 5.33 -14.11
N ARG A 60 -9.63 4.44 -14.90
CA ARG A 60 -10.37 3.52 -15.76
C ARG A 60 -11.21 2.52 -15.00
N TYR A 61 -10.71 2.03 -13.87
CA TYR A 61 -11.38 1.03 -13.04
C TYR A 61 -12.17 1.64 -11.86
N GLY A 62 -11.99 2.93 -11.59
CA GLY A 62 -12.57 3.59 -10.41
C GLY A 62 -11.92 3.11 -9.10
N LEU A 63 -10.60 2.89 -9.12
CA LEU A 63 -9.83 2.35 -8.01
C LEU A 63 -8.89 3.39 -7.43
N GLN A 64 -8.62 3.27 -6.14
CA GLN A 64 -7.57 4.03 -5.47
C GLN A 64 -6.23 3.35 -5.71
N MET A 65 -5.24 4.11 -6.20
CA MET A 65 -3.89 3.64 -6.52
C MET A 65 -2.87 4.47 -5.76
N ALA A 66 -1.75 3.86 -5.40
CA ALA A 66 -0.60 4.52 -4.78
C ALA A 66 0.71 3.94 -5.29
N LEU A 67 1.79 4.69 -5.13
CA LEU A 67 3.15 4.27 -5.45
C LEU A 67 3.96 4.09 -4.17
N ASP A 68 4.57 2.93 -4.03
CA ASP A 68 5.55 2.65 -3.00
C ASP A 68 6.94 3.05 -3.53
N VAL A 69 7.37 4.26 -3.17
CA VAL A 69 8.64 4.85 -3.62
C VAL A 69 9.75 4.34 -2.72
N ILE A 70 10.63 3.51 -3.29
CA ILE A 70 11.70 2.86 -2.53
C ILE A 70 13.02 3.56 -2.83
N GLY A 71 13.66 4.10 -1.78
CA GLY A 71 15.01 4.67 -1.84
C GLY A 71 16.05 3.73 -1.25
N ALA A 72 17.27 3.73 -1.82
CA ALA A 72 18.40 2.98 -1.32
C ALA A 72 19.43 3.87 -0.58
N SER A 73 19.31 5.18 -0.68
CA SER A 73 20.08 6.21 0.01
C SER A 73 19.25 7.47 0.21
N PRO A 74 19.64 8.40 1.08
CA PRO A 74 18.99 9.71 1.21
C PRO A 74 18.90 10.47 -0.12
N GLU A 75 19.96 10.42 -0.93
CA GLU A 75 20.03 11.06 -2.25
C GLU A 75 19.03 10.42 -3.23
N SER A 76 19.02 9.09 -3.31
CA SER A 76 18.10 8.37 -4.20
C SER A 76 16.65 8.55 -3.79
N MET A 77 16.33 8.56 -2.49
CA MET A 77 14.97 8.79 -2.01
C MET A 77 14.46 10.17 -2.44
N ARG A 78 15.27 11.23 -2.26
CA ARG A 78 14.92 12.60 -2.70
C ARG A 78 14.65 12.64 -4.20
N ALA A 79 15.55 12.07 -5.02
CA ALA A 79 15.42 12.07 -6.47
C ALA A 79 14.18 11.30 -6.96
N CYS A 80 13.93 10.12 -6.40
CA CYS A 80 12.79 9.27 -6.77
C CYS A 80 11.45 9.91 -6.35
N LEU A 81 11.39 10.49 -5.15
CA LEU A 81 10.20 11.12 -4.63
C LEU A 81 9.85 12.40 -5.42
N GLU A 82 10.84 13.25 -5.69
CA GLU A 82 10.68 14.45 -6.53
C GLU A 82 10.17 14.08 -7.92
N PHE A 83 10.76 13.05 -8.53
CA PHE A 83 10.33 12.57 -9.85
C PHE A 83 8.83 12.20 -9.88
N VAL A 84 8.36 11.43 -8.88
CA VAL A 84 6.96 11.03 -8.79
C VAL A 84 6.06 12.22 -8.47
N ALA A 85 6.48 13.07 -7.53
CA ALA A 85 5.73 14.23 -7.08
C ALA A 85 5.42 15.22 -8.20
N LEU A 86 6.38 15.42 -9.11
CA LEU A 86 6.24 16.33 -10.26
C LEU A 86 5.41 15.75 -11.43
N ARG A 87 5.16 14.44 -11.45
CA ARG A 87 4.50 13.75 -12.58
C ARG A 87 3.16 13.13 -12.25
N SER A 88 2.78 13.06 -10.97
CA SER A 88 1.57 12.37 -10.53
C SER A 88 1.02 12.98 -9.25
N GLU A 89 -0.31 12.96 -9.11
CA GLU A 89 -1.02 13.31 -7.88
C GLU A 89 -1.35 12.05 -7.03
N LEU A 90 -0.86 10.88 -7.42
CA LEU A 90 -1.09 9.65 -6.66
C LEU A 90 -0.48 9.75 -5.24
N PRO A 91 -1.10 9.13 -4.24
CA PRO A 91 -0.48 8.89 -2.96
C PRO A 91 0.87 8.17 -3.11
N MET A 92 1.83 8.52 -2.25
CA MET A 92 3.18 7.95 -2.23
C MET A 92 3.48 7.37 -0.86
N LEU A 93 4.05 6.17 -0.83
CA LEU A 93 4.67 5.62 0.36
C LEU A 93 6.16 5.97 0.32
N ILE A 94 6.67 6.53 1.41
CA ILE A 94 8.09 6.78 1.63
C ILE A 94 8.66 5.53 2.27
N ASN A 95 9.35 4.70 1.49
CA ASN A 95 9.78 3.37 1.91
C ASN A 95 11.29 3.15 1.72
N ALA A 96 11.93 2.70 2.77
CA ALA A 96 13.34 2.29 2.75
C ALA A 96 13.63 1.36 3.92
N THR A 97 14.72 0.60 3.83
CA THR A 97 15.22 -0.22 4.93
C THR A 97 15.84 0.65 6.02
N GLU A 98 16.66 1.64 5.61
CA GLU A 98 17.45 2.44 6.53
C GLU A 98 16.67 3.66 7.04
N PRO A 99 16.74 3.97 8.36
CA PRO A 99 16.05 5.10 8.97
C PRO A 99 16.38 6.45 8.33
N GLU A 100 17.65 6.74 8.09
CA GLU A 100 18.08 8.00 7.48
C GLU A 100 17.52 8.23 6.08
N VAL A 101 17.23 7.17 5.34
CA VAL A 101 16.63 7.24 4.00
C VAL A 101 15.14 7.62 4.11
N ARG A 102 14.42 7.06 5.08
CA ARG A 102 13.02 7.44 5.33
C ARG A 102 12.90 8.87 5.85
N ILE A 103 13.81 9.29 6.74
CA ILE A 103 13.88 10.69 7.22
C ILE A 103 14.11 11.65 6.05
N ALA A 104 15.09 11.36 5.19
CA ALA A 104 15.35 12.17 4.00
C ALA A 104 14.13 12.24 3.04
N GLY A 105 13.31 11.18 3.01
CA GLY A 105 12.05 11.15 2.27
C GLY A 105 10.99 12.08 2.88
N LEU A 106 10.87 12.13 4.21
CA LEU A 106 9.96 13.07 4.90
C LEU A 106 10.36 14.52 4.65
N GLU A 107 11.66 14.83 4.78
CA GLU A 107 12.19 16.17 4.50
C GLU A 107 11.94 16.57 3.04
N ALA A 108 12.20 15.68 2.09
CA ALA A 108 11.95 15.95 0.68
C ALA A 108 10.46 16.16 0.38
N ALA A 109 9.57 15.39 0.99
CA ALA A 109 8.13 15.55 0.84
C ALA A 109 7.62 16.88 1.41
N ASP A 110 8.21 17.35 2.51
CA ASP A 110 7.93 18.65 3.12
C ASP A 110 8.39 19.79 2.21
N ASP A 111 9.65 19.73 1.76
CA ASP A 111 10.23 20.72 0.83
C ASP A 111 9.41 20.85 -0.46
N LEU A 112 8.86 19.74 -0.95
CA LEU A 112 8.02 19.69 -2.14
C LEU A 112 6.54 20.09 -1.86
N GLY A 113 6.15 20.22 -0.59
CA GLY A 113 4.78 20.52 -0.20
C GLY A 113 3.78 19.41 -0.50
N VAL A 114 4.20 18.14 -0.40
CA VAL A 114 3.38 16.96 -0.78
C VAL A 114 3.11 16.00 0.36
N LEU A 115 3.39 16.40 1.62
CA LEU A 115 3.17 15.56 2.81
C LEU A 115 1.72 15.09 2.95
N ASP A 116 0.76 15.88 2.50
CA ASP A 116 -0.68 15.58 2.53
C ASP A 116 -1.09 14.36 1.71
N ARG A 117 -0.22 13.89 0.83
CA ARG A 117 -0.39 12.66 0.04
C ARG A 117 0.72 11.62 0.23
N CYS A 118 1.49 11.77 1.31
CA CYS A 118 2.55 10.83 1.68
C CYS A 118 2.14 9.95 2.86
N VAL A 119 2.56 8.69 2.80
CA VAL A 119 2.49 7.71 3.89
C VAL A 119 3.92 7.37 4.28
N PHE A 120 4.27 7.50 5.56
CA PHE A 120 5.52 6.94 6.07
C PHE A 120 5.40 5.40 6.16
N ALA A 121 6.28 4.67 5.52
CA ALA A 121 6.25 3.21 5.45
C ALA A 121 7.63 2.60 5.77
N SER A 122 7.79 2.08 6.97
CA SER A 122 6.83 1.94 8.07
C SER A 122 7.57 1.99 9.41
N LEU A 123 6.83 2.28 10.48
CA LEU A 123 7.32 1.97 11.82
C LEU A 123 7.42 0.45 11.96
N ASN A 124 8.52 -0.03 12.54
CA ASN A 124 8.80 -1.43 12.80
C ASN A 124 9.58 -1.57 14.12
N GLU A 125 10.03 -2.78 14.46
CA GLU A 125 10.76 -3.03 15.70
C GLU A 125 12.12 -2.29 15.78
N ASP A 126 12.71 -1.96 14.62
CA ASP A 126 14.00 -1.27 14.50
C ASP A 126 13.84 0.25 14.30
N THR A 127 12.65 0.81 14.55
CA THR A 127 12.41 2.25 14.40
C THR A 127 13.27 3.04 15.37
N ALA A 128 14.06 3.99 14.83
CA ALA A 128 14.94 4.84 15.61
C ALA A 128 14.21 6.05 16.21
N ASP A 129 14.72 6.57 17.33
CA ASP A 129 14.15 7.78 17.97
C ASP A 129 14.16 8.99 17.02
N GLU A 130 15.19 9.11 16.18
CA GLU A 130 15.30 10.17 15.18
C GLU A 130 14.18 10.11 14.13
N GLU A 131 13.65 8.93 13.81
CA GLU A 131 12.49 8.79 12.93
C GLU A 131 11.21 9.28 13.60
N LEU A 132 11.05 9.02 14.89
CA LEU A 132 9.91 9.53 15.66
C LEU A 132 9.96 11.06 15.77
N GLU A 133 11.14 11.65 15.96
CA GLU A 133 11.34 13.10 15.95
C GLU A 133 11.01 13.69 14.57
N ALA A 134 11.48 13.06 13.48
CA ALA A 134 11.18 13.49 12.12
C ALA A 134 9.68 13.39 11.80
N LEU A 135 9.00 12.31 12.20
CA LEU A 135 7.56 12.14 12.04
C LEU A 135 6.76 13.21 12.79
N ALA A 136 7.18 13.55 14.02
CA ALA A 136 6.53 14.62 14.81
C ALA A 136 6.73 16.00 14.16
N ALA A 137 7.87 16.23 13.49
CA ALA A 137 8.19 17.49 12.82
C ALA A 137 7.45 17.65 11.49
N HIS A 138 7.52 16.66 10.60
CA HIS A 138 7.05 16.77 9.21
C HIS A 138 5.60 16.33 8.99
N ARG A 139 5.05 15.43 9.83
CA ARG A 139 3.63 15.00 9.84
C ARG A 139 3.07 14.63 8.46
N PRO A 140 3.47 13.51 7.88
CA PRO A 140 2.85 13.00 6.66
C PRO A 140 1.35 12.72 6.86
N ALA A 141 0.59 12.56 5.78
CA ALA A 141 -0.83 12.28 5.82
C ALA A 141 -1.19 11.03 6.63
N ALA A 142 -0.32 10.02 6.62
CA ALA A 142 -0.48 8.80 7.40
C ALA A 142 0.85 8.17 7.77
N VAL A 143 0.81 7.36 8.83
CA VAL A 143 1.93 6.51 9.27
C VAL A 143 1.48 5.06 9.17
N MET A 144 2.28 4.24 8.50
CA MET A 144 2.09 2.79 8.43
C MET A 144 2.92 2.12 9.52
N VAL A 145 2.38 1.07 10.11
CA VAL A 145 3.03 0.23 11.12
C VAL A 145 3.11 -1.19 10.60
N LEU A 146 4.29 -1.78 10.57
CA LEU A 146 4.50 -3.19 10.27
C LEU A 146 4.34 -4.00 11.57
N ALA A 147 3.13 -4.47 11.84
CA ALA A 147 2.79 -5.24 13.04
C ALA A 147 2.84 -6.76 12.76
N CYS A 148 4.05 -7.27 12.56
CA CYS A 148 4.29 -8.69 12.26
C CYS A 148 5.47 -9.23 13.06
N ASP A 149 5.21 -10.15 13.97
CA ASP A 149 6.27 -10.93 14.63
C ASP A 149 6.69 -12.07 13.70
N VAL A 150 7.94 -12.05 13.24
CA VAL A 150 8.48 -13.08 12.31
C VAL A 150 8.49 -14.47 12.96
N MET A 151 8.61 -14.56 14.29
CA MET A 151 8.66 -15.83 15.02
C MET A 151 7.27 -16.32 15.43
N ASP A 152 6.29 -15.42 15.55
CA ASP A 152 4.89 -15.73 15.89
C ASP A 152 3.93 -14.86 15.04
N PRO A 153 3.76 -15.16 13.74
CA PRO A 153 2.94 -14.33 12.84
C PRO A 153 1.44 -14.58 13.02
N THR A 154 0.98 -14.76 14.26
CA THR A 154 -0.42 -14.98 14.58
C THR A 154 -1.17 -13.67 14.82
N PRO A 155 -2.51 -13.65 14.66
CA PRO A 155 -3.34 -12.48 14.98
C PRO A 155 -3.16 -11.99 16.43
N ASP A 156 -2.98 -12.91 17.37
CA ASP A 156 -2.79 -12.57 18.79
C ASP A 156 -1.44 -11.86 18.99
N ALA A 157 -0.36 -12.30 18.32
CA ALA A 157 0.93 -11.64 18.36
C ALA A 157 0.88 -10.26 17.68
N THR A 158 0.20 -10.14 16.54
CA THR A 158 -0.05 -8.83 15.88
C THR A 158 -0.74 -7.86 16.85
N CYS A 159 -1.80 -8.30 17.53
CA CYS A 159 -2.50 -7.45 18.50
C CYS A 159 -1.63 -7.13 19.72
N ARG A 160 -0.84 -8.08 20.20
CA ARG A 160 0.10 -7.85 21.32
C ARG A 160 1.17 -6.82 20.97
N LEU A 161 1.78 -6.91 19.78
CA LEU A 161 2.74 -5.92 19.28
C LEU A 161 2.12 -4.52 19.20
N LEU A 162 0.87 -4.41 18.71
CA LEU A 162 0.16 -3.15 18.69
C LEU A 162 -0.01 -2.58 20.09
N ASP A 163 -0.55 -3.36 21.04
CA ASP A 163 -0.85 -2.88 22.40
C ASP A 163 0.40 -2.50 23.20
N GLU A 164 1.44 -3.33 23.13
CA GLU A 164 2.61 -3.22 24.01
C GLU A 164 3.69 -2.31 23.43
N HIS A 165 3.76 -2.17 22.10
CA HIS A 165 4.88 -1.49 21.43
C HIS A 165 4.42 -0.29 20.60
N TYR A 166 3.54 -0.51 19.59
CA TYR A 166 3.27 0.52 18.60
C TYR A 166 2.29 1.59 19.06
N LEU A 167 1.22 1.24 19.79
CA LEU A 167 0.26 2.25 20.25
C LEU A 167 0.89 3.29 21.19
N PRO A 168 1.75 2.93 22.15
CA PRO A 168 2.50 3.92 22.94
C PRO A 168 3.41 4.82 22.09
N MET A 169 4.09 4.26 21.09
CA MET A 169 4.95 5.00 20.17
C MET A 169 4.14 6.00 19.31
N LEU A 170 2.99 5.57 18.78
CA LEU A 170 2.09 6.41 18.00
C LEU A 170 1.49 7.56 18.83
N GLU A 171 1.14 7.30 20.08
CA GLU A 171 0.67 8.33 21.02
C GLU A 171 1.75 9.41 21.24
N GLN A 172 3.00 9.01 21.39
CA GLN A 172 4.13 9.93 21.57
C GLN A 172 4.28 10.92 20.41
N ILE A 173 4.04 10.47 19.16
CA ILE A 173 4.13 11.31 17.95
C ILE A 173 2.77 11.91 17.51
N GLY A 174 1.70 11.67 18.28
CA GLY A 174 0.37 12.22 18.04
C GLY A 174 -0.34 11.65 16.82
N VAL A 175 -0.09 10.37 16.48
CA VAL A 175 -0.78 9.65 15.39
C VAL A 175 -1.96 8.86 15.98
N GLU A 176 -3.19 9.31 15.68
CA GLU A 176 -4.41 8.70 16.20
C GLU A 176 -4.89 7.48 15.37
N VAL A 177 -4.69 7.52 14.06
CA VAL A 177 -5.17 6.50 13.13
C VAL A 177 -4.03 6.01 12.25
N PRO A 178 -3.28 4.97 12.68
CA PRO A 178 -2.25 4.35 11.84
C PRO A 178 -2.87 3.46 10.76
N ILE A 179 -2.08 3.13 9.74
CA ILE A 179 -2.37 2.06 8.78
C ILE A 179 -1.57 0.83 9.20
N ILE A 180 -2.23 -0.31 9.41
CA ILE A 180 -1.55 -1.51 9.92
C ILE A 180 -1.23 -2.48 8.79
N ASP A 181 0.06 -2.70 8.52
CA ASP A 181 0.57 -3.79 7.70
C ASP A 181 0.75 -5.03 8.60
N THR A 182 0.00 -6.08 8.30
CA THR A 182 0.04 -7.33 9.08
C THR A 182 1.17 -8.28 8.65
N GLY A 183 1.99 -7.84 7.70
CA GLY A 183 3.16 -8.56 7.22
C GLY A 183 2.85 -9.86 6.46
N VAL A 184 3.71 -10.17 5.49
CA VAL A 184 3.70 -11.46 4.78
C VAL A 184 5.14 -11.87 4.51
N MET A 185 5.51 -13.07 4.93
CA MET A 185 6.88 -13.59 4.78
C MET A 185 7.00 -14.59 3.63
N ASP A 186 6.00 -15.46 3.47
CA ASP A 186 6.00 -16.57 2.50
C ASP A 186 4.56 -16.90 2.04
N PRO A 187 4.35 -17.81 1.08
CA PRO A 187 3.01 -18.14 0.60
C PRO A 187 2.03 -18.60 1.69
N PRO A 188 2.38 -19.49 2.62
CA PRO A 188 1.48 -19.89 3.71
C PRO A 188 1.09 -18.74 4.63
N SER A 189 1.98 -17.79 4.92
CA SER A 189 1.73 -16.69 5.86
C SER A 189 0.70 -15.67 5.36
N VAL A 190 0.36 -15.66 4.06
CA VAL A 190 -0.79 -14.88 3.55
C VAL A 190 -2.08 -15.21 4.29
N GLY A 191 -2.28 -16.50 4.64
CA GLY A 191 -3.45 -16.92 5.42
C GLY A 191 -3.46 -16.35 6.83
N LEU A 192 -2.30 -16.22 7.48
CA LEU A 192 -2.16 -15.60 8.80
C LEU A 192 -2.38 -14.08 8.72
N ALA A 193 -1.77 -13.42 7.72
CA ALA A 193 -1.98 -11.99 7.49
C ALA A 193 -3.47 -11.65 7.28
N ILE A 194 -4.21 -12.47 6.53
CA ILE A 194 -5.67 -12.35 6.37
C ILE A 194 -6.38 -12.36 7.73
N ARG A 195 -6.05 -13.31 8.61
CA ARG A 195 -6.66 -13.39 9.94
C ARG A 195 -6.25 -12.22 10.84
N SER A 196 -5.02 -11.73 10.70
CA SER A 196 -4.54 -10.53 11.42
C SER A 196 -5.25 -9.27 10.96
N ILE A 197 -5.53 -9.12 9.66
CA ILE A 197 -6.36 -8.02 9.13
C ILE A 197 -7.75 -8.02 9.79
N GLU A 198 -8.41 -9.17 9.85
CA GLU A 198 -9.72 -9.31 10.51
C GLU A 198 -9.65 -8.92 12.00
N ALA A 199 -8.62 -9.42 12.73
CA ALA A 199 -8.45 -9.15 14.15
C ALA A 199 -8.19 -7.65 14.43
N VAL A 200 -7.28 -7.01 13.67
CA VAL A 200 -6.98 -5.58 13.81
C VAL A 200 -8.23 -4.74 13.57
N ARG A 201 -8.96 -5.01 12.49
CA ARG A 201 -10.18 -4.28 12.17
C ARG A 201 -11.27 -4.45 13.24
N GLN A 202 -11.43 -5.65 13.76
CA GLN A 202 -12.44 -5.93 14.81
C GLN A 202 -12.08 -5.29 16.15
N ARG A 203 -10.79 -5.37 16.56
CA ARG A 203 -10.37 -4.93 17.89
C ARG A 203 -10.16 -3.42 17.98
N TYR A 204 -9.51 -2.80 16.97
CA TYR A 204 -9.11 -1.40 17.01
C TYR A 204 -9.91 -0.51 16.05
N GLY A 205 -10.49 -1.09 15.02
CA GLY A 205 -11.14 -0.34 13.96
C GLY A 205 -10.17 0.37 13.02
N PHE A 206 -8.86 0.10 13.10
CA PHE A 206 -7.84 0.70 12.25
C PHE A 206 -7.90 0.19 10.81
N PRO A 207 -7.52 1.01 9.82
CA PRO A 207 -7.21 0.52 8.49
C PRO A 207 -6.10 -0.53 8.53
N ALA A 208 -6.32 -1.66 7.88
CA ALA A 208 -5.36 -2.76 7.85
C ALA A 208 -5.24 -3.39 6.46
N GLY A 209 -4.10 -3.97 6.17
CA GLY A 209 -3.82 -4.69 4.93
C GLY A 209 -2.49 -5.40 4.99
N CYS A 210 -1.95 -5.80 3.85
CA CYS A 210 -0.63 -6.43 3.81
C CYS A 210 0.04 -6.34 2.43
N ALA A 211 1.37 -6.54 2.44
CA ALA A 211 2.18 -6.72 1.25
C ALA A 211 2.17 -8.20 0.80
N PHE A 212 1.00 -8.72 0.41
CA PHE A 212 0.84 -10.13 0.02
C PHE A 212 1.73 -10.53 -1.16
N SER A 213 2.20 -9.59 -1.96
CA SER A 213 3.13 -9.81 -3.05
C SER A 213 4.48 -10.41 -2.61
N ASN A 214 4.90 -10.21 -1.36
CA ASN A 214 6.15 -10.74 -0.81
C ASN A 214 6.18 -12.28 -0.80
N ALA A 215 5.01 -12.93 -0.83
CA ALA A 215 4.88 -14.38 -0.93
C ALA A 215 5.41 -14.96 -2.25
N PHE A 216 5.23 -14.25 -3.37
CA PHE A 216 5.44 -14.81 -4.71
C PHE A 216 6.90 -15.05 -5.11
N PRO A 217 7.89 -14.19 -4.75
CA PRO A 217 9.29 -14.47 -5.02
C PRO A 217 9.78 -15.79 -4.40
N GLN A 218 9.18 -16.22 -3.31
CA GLN A 218 9.55 -17.43 -2.59
C GLN A 218 8.76 -18.67 -3.07
N TRP A 219 7.73 -18.49 -3.89
CA TRP A 219 6.92 -19.59 -4.42
C TRP A 219 7.49 -20.16 -5.74
N ALA A 220 8.64 -20.86 -5.64
CA ALA A 220 9.37 -21.36 -6.78
C ALA A 220 8.52 -22.21 -7.72
N ALA A 221 7.62 -23.07 -7.18
CA ALA A 221 6.75 -23.93 -7.98
C ALA A 221 5.78 -23.13 -8.87
N VAL A 222 5.16 -22.05 -8.33
CA VAL A 222 4.26 -21.19 -9.11
C VAL A 222 5.04 -20.38 -10.14
N ARG A 223 6.23 -19.87 -9.78
CA ARG A 223 7.08 -19.14 -10.72
C ARG A 223 7.51 -20.02 -11.91
N ALA A 224 7.79 -21.30 -11.68
CA ALA A 224 8.16 -22.24 -12.72
C ALA A 224 7.04 -22.49 -13.75
N LEU A 225 5.78 -22.28 -13.38
CA LEU A 225 4.64 -22.41 -14.29
C LEU A 225 4.51 -21.20 -15.26
N GLY A 226 5.18 -20.10 -14.99
CA GLY A 226 5.18 -18.90 -15.82
C GLY A 226 4.04 -17.92 -15.55
N ARG A 227 3.96 -16.89 -16.40
CA ARG A 227 3.14 -15.70 -16.14
C ARG A 227 1.64 -15.94 -15.93
N PRO A 228 0.91 -16.68 -16.74
CA PRO A 228 -0.53 -16.82 -16.49
C PRO A 228 -0.84 -17.31 -15.08
N TRP A 229 -0.04 -18.25 -14.58
CA TRP A 229 -0.26 -18.84 -13.26
C TRP A 229 0.17 -17.91 -12.10
N THR A 230 1.28 -17.20 -12.27
CA THR A 230 1.71 -16.22 -11.27
C THR A 230 0.71 -15.05 -11.17
N ASP A 231 0.16 -14.60 -12.29
CA ASP A 231 -0.84 -13.53 -12.32
C ASP A 231 -2.18 -13.97 -11.72
N ILE A 232 -2.60 -15.23 -11.97
CA ILE A 232 -3.78 -15.81 -11.32
C ILE A 232 -3.58 -15.92 -9.81
N SER A 233 -2.41 -16.39 -9.37
CA SER A 233 -2.10 -16.50 -7.93
C SER A 233 -2.07 -15.13 -7.26
N LEU A 234 -1.50 -14.11 -7.90
CA LEU A 234 -1.52 -12.73 -7.42
C LEU A 234 -2.95 -12.22 -7.26
N GLY A 235 -3.78 -12.38 -8.29
CA GLY A 235 -5.19 -11.98 -8.25
C GLY A 235 -5.97 -12.72 -7.16
N ALA A 236 -5.73 -14.02 -6.97
CA ALA A 236 -6.37 -14.82 -5.93
C ALA A 236 -6.01 -14.33 -4.52
N ALA A 237 -4.72 -14.04 -4.26
CA ALA A 237 -4.27 -13.50 -2.98
C ALA A 237 -4.86 -12.10 -2.71
N LEU A 238 -4.87 -11.22 -3.71
CA LEU A 238 -5.50 -9.91 -3.63
C LEU A 238 -6.97 -10.02 -3.23
N VAL A 239 -7.73 -10.85 -3.94
CA VAL A 239 -9.16 -11.06 -3.68
C VAL A 239 -9.38 -11.62 -2.27
N ALA A 240 -8.56 -12.59 -1.83
CA ALA A 240 -8.67 -13.16 -0.49
C ALA A 240 -8.40 -12.11 0.60
N CYS A 241 -7.35 -11.30 0.47
CA CYS A 241 -7.05 -10.21 1.41
C CYS A 241 -8.18 -9.16 1.42
N ARG A 242 -8.67 -8.76 0.25
CA ARG A 242 -9.78 -7.79 0.18
C ARG A 242 -11.06 -8.33 0.78
N ALA A 243 -11.38 -9.60 0.56
CA ALA A 243 -12.54 -10.26 1.15
C ALA A 243 -12.51 -10.29 2.69
N ALA A 244 -11.33 -10.35 3.27
CA ALA A 244 -11.12 -10.23 4.72
C ALA A 244 -11.19 -8.79 5.25
N GLY A 245 -11.38 -7.81 4.38
CA GLY A 245 -11.51 -6.42 4.74
C GLY A 245 -10.24 -5.58 4.58
N ALA A 246 -9.22 -6.04 3.87
CA ALA A 246 -8.02 -5.25 3.64
C ALA A 246 -8.35 -3.88 3.04
N ASP A 247 -7.85 -2.82 3.65
CA ASP A 247 -8.02 -1.44 3.23
C ASP A 247 -6.90 -0.96 2.31
N PHE A 248 -5.74 -1.61 2.35
CA PHE A 248 -4.69 -1.49 1.35
C PHE A 248 -4.20 -2.87 0.91
N LEU A 249 -3.65 -2.93 -0.30
CA LEU A 249 -3.30 -4.16 -1.00
C LEU A 249 -2.02 -3.92 -1.79
N HIS A 250 -0.88 -4.30 -1.21
CA HIS A 250 0.41 -4.11 -1.84
C HIS A 250 0.69 -5.26 -2.83
N TYR A 251 0.57 -4.97 -4.14
CA TYR A 251 0.65 -5.97 -5.21
C TYR A 251 2.06 -6.21 -5.76
N GLY A 252 3.08 -5.55 -5.20
CA GLY A 252 4.48 -5.66 -5.58
C GLY A 252 4.86 -4.71 -6.71
N ILE A 253 5.60 -5.21 -7.70
CA ILE A 253 6.19 -4.39 -8.76
C ILE A 253 5.13 -3.66 -9.59
N ILE A 254 5.41 -2.40 -9.90
CA ILE A 254 4.50 -1.49 -10.61
C ILE A 254 4.00 -2.05 -11.95
N GLU A 255 4.77 -2.88 -12.65
CA GLU A 255 4.40 -3.50 -13.91
C GLU A 255 3.19 -4.44 -13.82
N ARG A 256 2.85 -4.91 -12.61
CA ARG A 256 1.67 -5.75 -12.36
C ARG A 256 0.39 -4.98 -12.08
N ALA A 257 0.43 -3.65 -12.14
CA ALA A 257 -0.71 -2.79 -11.88
C ALA A 257 -1.98 -3.19 -12.64
N ALA A 258 -1.87 -3.61 -13.91
CA ALA A 258 -3.03 -4.03 -14.69
C ALA A 258 -3.70 -5.31 -14.17
N VAL A 259 -2.91 -6.29 -13.69
CA VAL A 259 -3.43 -7.52 -13.07
C VAL A 259 -4.11 -7.20 -11.75
N ALA A 260 -3.45 -6.39 -10.92
CA ALA A 260 -3.99 -5.96 -9.64
C ALA A 260 -5.29 -5.14 -9.80
N ALA A 261 -5.31 -4.17 -10.73
CA ALA A 261 -6.49 -3.36 -10.99
C ALA A 261 -7.67 -4.19 -11.48
N HIS A 262 -7.44 -5.19 -12.35
CA HIS A 262 -8.52 -6.06 -12.82
C HIS A 262 -9.08 -6.95 -11.70
N ALA A 263 -8.21 -7.56 -10.91
CA ALA A 263 -8.62 -8.40 -9.78
C ALA A 263 -9.36 -7.58 -8.70
N ALA A 264 -8.81 -6.41 -8.34
CA ALA A 264 -9.44 -5.50 -7.38
C ALA A 264 -10.79 -4.98 -7.90
N GLY A 265 -10.85 -4.48 -9.14
CA GLY A 265 -12.09 -4.02 -9.74
C GLY A 265 -13.17 -5.09 -9.70
N THR A 266 -12.81 -6.36 -9.98
CA THR A 266 -13.74 -7.48 -9.95
C THR A 266 -14.31 -7.71 -8.54
N VAL A 267 -13.46 -7.78 -7.52
CA VAL A 267 -13.94 -8.01 -6.14
C VAL A 267 -14.73 -6.82 -5.60
N GLU A 268 -14.36 -5.59 -5.97
CA GLU A 268 -15.09 -4.38 -5.57
C GLU A 268 -16.48 -4.29 -6.21
N VAL A 269 -16.69 -4.83 -7.41
CA VAL A 269 -18.06 -4.97 -7.97
C VAL A 269 -18.92 -5.83 -7.07
N PHE A 270 -18.39 -6.97 -6.57
CA PHE A 270 -19.16 -7.88 -5.73
C PHE A 270 -19.54 -7.23 -4.39
N TYR A 271 -18.56 -6.70 -3.68
CA TYR A 271 -18.77 -6.11 -2.36
C TYR A 271 -19.45 -4.74 -2.42
N GLY A 272 -19.14 -3.91 -3.40
CA GLY A 272 -19.83 -2.65 -3.59
C GLY A 272 -21.32 -2.83 -3.89
N TYR A 273 -21.69 -3.84 -4.68
CA TYR A 273 -23.08 -4.17 -4.90
C TYR A 273 -23.78 -4.60 -3.60
N ALA A 274 -23.15 -5.51 -2.85
CA ALA A 274 -23.69 -5.96 -1.57
C ALA A 274 -23.85 -4.81 -0.56
N ALA A 275 -22.83 -3.98 -0.41
CA ALA A 275 -22.84 -2.83 0.49
C ALA A 275 -23.96 -1.82 0.13
N ARG A 276 -24.19 -1.60 -1.16
CA ARG A 276 -25.28 -0.72 -1.61
C ARG A 276 -26.65 -1.32 -1.32
N GLU A 277 -26.88 -2.60 -1.66
CA GLU A 277 -28.20 -3.22 -1.58
C GLU A 277 -28.58 -3.66 -0.16
N LEU A 278 -27.61 -4.08 0.66
CA LEU A 278 -27.88 -4.63 1.98
C LEU A 278 -27.66 -3.59 3.09
N ASP A 279 -26.61 -2.76 2.96
CA ASP A 279 -26.20 -1.82 4.01
C ASP A 279 -26.59 -0.38 3.68
N GLY A 280 -27.21 -0.12 2.51
CA GLY A 280 -27.64 1.20 2.08
C GLY A 280 -26.49 2.19 1.84
N GLN A 281 -25.28 1.70 1.58
CA GLN A 281 -24.13 2.56 1.40
C GLN A 281 -24.17 3.34 0.09
N VAL A 282 -23.78 4.63 0.16
CA VAL A 282 -23.61 5.47 -1.03
C VAL A 282 -22.20 5.28 -1.55
N LEU A 283 -22.08 4.65 -2.70
CA LEU A 283 -20.78 4.41 -3.36
C LEU A 283 -20.30 5.65 -4.11
N PRO A 284 -18.97 5.88 -4.18
CA PRO A 284 -18.38 6.95 -4.99
C PRO A 284 -18.88 6.93 -6.43
N GLU A 285 -18.90 8.11 -7.08
CA GLU A 285 -19.35 8.24 -8.47
C GLU A 285 -18.57 7.34 -9.43
N HIS A 286 -17.26 7.29 -9.26
CA HIS A 286 -16.31 6.48 -10.04
C HIS A 286 -15.99 5.14 -9.36
N HIS A 287 -16.99 4.43 -8.85
CA HIS A 287 -16.79 3.11 -8.24
C HIS A 287 -16.73 2.01 -9.30
N PRO A 288 -15.93 0.92 -9.12
CA PRO A 288 -15.82 -0.20 -10.06
C PRO A 288 -17.16 -0.80 -10.50
N ILE A 289 -18.17 -0.78 -9.66
CA ILE A 289 -19.52 -1.23 -10.00
C ILE A 289 -20.12 -0.52 -11.24
N ARG A 290 -19.58 0.64 -11.60
CA ARG A 290 -19.99 1.38 -12.80
C ARG A 290 -18.93 1.28 -13.89
N GLU A 291 -17.65 1.41 -13.52
CA GLU A 291 -16.55 1.49 -14.47
C GLU A 291 -16.25 0.13 -15.12
N MET A 292 -16.34 -0.98 -14.38
CA MET A 292 -16.08 -2.32 -14.91
C MET A 292 -17.06 -2.72 -16.05
N PHE A 293 -18.31 -2.25 -16.00
CA PHE A 293 -19.29 -2.50 -17.08
C PHE A 293 -19.10 -1.60 -18.32
N ARG A 294 -18.23 -0.61 -18.22
CA ARG A 294 -17.86 0.30 -19.33
C ARG A 294 -16.54 -0.06 -19.99
N LEU A 295 -15.81 -1.06 -19.48
CA LEU A 295 -14.56 -1.51 -20.07
C LEU A 295 -14.79 -2.04 -21.49
N GLY A 296 -14.00 -1.53 -22.44
CA GLY A 296 -14.11 -1.92 -23.85
C GLY A 296 -15.20 -1.16 -24.65
N VAL A 297 -15.99 -0.31 -24.02
CA VAL A 297 -16.88 0.62 -24.73
C VAL A 297 -16.08 1.87 -25.10
N PRO A 298 -16.01 2.28 -26.37
CA PRO A 298 -15.39 3.55 -26.75
C PRO A 298 -16.09 4.70 -26.02
N ARG A 299 -15.29 5.60 -25.44
CA ARG A 299 -15.82 6.86 -24.85
C ARG A 299 -16.07 7.89 -25.91
#